data_dd4cc3ad415bb045898b6d94c6bcc496
#
_entry.id   dd4cc3ad415bb045898b6d94c6bcc496
#
_cell.length_a   1.000
_cell.length_b   1.000
_cell.length_c   1.000
_cell.angle_alpha   90.00
_cell.angle_beta   90.00
_cell.angle_gamma   90.00
#
_symmetry.space_group_name_H-M   'P 1'
#
loop_
_entity.id
_entity.type
_entity.pdbx_description
1 polymer ?
#
loop_
_entity_poly.entity_id
_entity_poly.type
_entity_poly.pdbx_seq_one_letter_code
_entity_poly.pdbx_strand_id
1 'polypeptide(L)'
;MITDFEDFCLYMYALVDDLWALVRHRYRRPGPLPACSDSELMTMVLVGECRGWDQETDLVAAWQAHRALFPVIPERSRFNRRRRALQYALNDLRRVVLATLDLAADRQAVIDSLPVPVMRFHLVPGSPSTSAWRAAGAAFGKVCSKKQTIFGYKLHLLVTLGGVILDFALAPANEHDLTVGAELLAAQRDLLVLGDKAYYSAAVAAALHAEAGVTLFALPRANQRAQLPPAVVALHTRWRQIIETVNQQLSEQLHVEVNHAKTFWGLGARLYSKLTAHTLCVYLNRLLGRPDYLQIKGLAFAN
;
A
#
# COMPACT_ATOMS: atom_id res chain seq x y z
N MET A 1 -5.98 4.56 -25.43
CA MET A 1 -6.57 3.43 -24.66
C MET A 1 -5.44 2.46 -24.40
N ILE A 2 -5.29 1.93 -23.18
CA ILE A 2 -4.25 0.93 -22.90
C ILE A 2 -4.73 -0.40 -23.47
N THR A 3 -4.03 -0.93 -24.46
CA THR A 3 -4.40 -2.13 -25.20
C THR A 3 -3.46 -3.31 -24.97
N ASP A 4 -2.21 -3.02 -24.58
CA ASP A 4 -1.18 -4.00 -24.34
C ASP A 4 -0.20 -3.56 -23.24
N PHE A 5 0.83 -4.38 -23.02
CA PHE A 5 1.84 -4.13 -22.00
C PHE A 5 2.72 -2.92 -22.30
N GLU A 6 3.04 -2.65 -23.57
CA GLU A 6 3.88 -1.52 -23.97
C GLU A 6 3.13 -0.21 -23.74
N ASP A 7 1.86 -0.14 -24.14
CA ASP A 7 0.96 0.97 -23.81
C ASP A 7 0.93 1.24 -22.30
N PHE A 8 0.73 0.18 -21.50
CA PHE A 8 0.71 0.34 -20.05
C PHE A 8 2.03 0.93 -19.50
N CYS A 9 3.17 0.44 -20.01
CA CYS A 9 4.48 0.98 -19.61
C CYS A 9 4.61 2.46 -20.00
N LEU A 10 4.19 2.84 -21.21
CA LEU A 10 4.25 4.21 -21.70
C LEU A 10 3.39 5.16 -20.86
N TYR A 11 2.13 4.79 -20.60
CA TYR A 11 1.23 5.59 -19.77
C TYR A 11 1.73 5.71 -18.33
N MET A 12 2.24 4.62 -17.77
CA MET A 12 2.82 4.64 -16.43
C MET A 12 4.08 5.51 -16.37
N TYR A 13 4.94 5.46 -17.40
CA TYR A 13 6.14 6.29 -17.48
C TYR A 13 5.77 7.78 -17.57
N ALA A 14 4.87 8.15 -18.45
CA ALA A 14 4.44 9.54 -18.59
C ALA A 14 3.87 10.08 -17.25
N LEU A 15 3.02 9.30 -16.60
CA LEU A 15 2.47 9.66 -15.30
C LEU A 15 3.54 9.80 -14.23
N VAL A 16 4.48 8.86 -14.13
CA VAL A 16 5.58 8.91 -13.17
C VAL A 16 6.49 10.10 -13.43
N ASP A 17 6.80 10.40 -14.68
CA ASP A 17 7.69 11.52 -15.05
C ASP A 17 7.05 12.87 -14.70
N ASP A 18 5.78 13.05 -15.03
CA ASP A 18 5.01 14.26 -14.67
C ASP A 18 4.96 14.46 -13.15
N LEU A 19 4.63 13.42 -12.39
CA LEU A 19 4.59 13.48 -10.92
C LEU A 19 6.00 13.70 -10.33
N TRP A 20 7.02 13.06 -10.90
CA TRP A 20 8.41 13.22 -10.47
C TRP A 20 8.91 14.65 -10.68
N ALA A 21 8.54 15.29 -11.79
CA ALA A 21 8.89 16.68 -12.05
C ALA A 21 8.48 17.62 -10.90
N LEU A 22 7.35 17.33 -10.23
CA LEU A 22 6.84 18.12 -9.11
C LEU A 22 7.64 17.94 -7.81
N VAL A 23 8.21 16.75 -7.58
CA VAL A 23 8.85 16.42 -6.29
C VAL A 23 10.37 16.24 -6.35
N ARG A 24 10.95 16.08 -7.53
CA ARG A 24 12.38 15.78 -7.73
C ARG A 24 13.33 16.77 -7.05
N HIS A 25 12.92 18.01 -6.84
CA HIS A 25 13.73 19.03 -6.17
C HIS A 25 14.10 18.64 -4.73
N ARG A 26 13.32 17.77 -4.08
CA ARG A 26 13.55 17.23 -2.72
C ARG A 26 14.61 16.13 -2.69
N TYR A 27 14.93 15.54 -3.86
CA TYR A 27 15.77 14.34 -4.00
C TYR A 27 17.07 14.62 -4.75
N ARG A 28 17.59 15.84 -4.64
CA ARG A 28 18.86 16.21 -5.25
C ARG A 28 19.99 15.36 -4.69
N ARG A 29 20.84 14.87 -5.58
CA ARG A 29 22.05 14.15 -5.22
C ARG A 29 23.26 14.76 -5.97
N PRO A 30 24.45 14.74 -5.36
CA PRO A 30 25.66 15.17 -6.02
C PRO A 30 26.04 14.19 -7.13
N GLY A 31 26.81 14.69 -8.11
CA GLY A 31 27.38 13.89 -9.18
C GLY A 31 26.58 13.92 -10.49
N PRO A 32 27.09 13.24 -11.52
CA PRO A 32 26.47 13.20 -12.84
C PRO A 32 25.11 12.49 -12.80
N LEU A 33 24.21 12.88 -13.68
CA LEU A 33 22.93 12.22 -13.86
C LEU A 33 23.16 10.78 -14.33
N PRO A 34 22.44 9.81 -13.75
CA PRO A 34 22.56 8.42 -14.18
C PRO A 34 21.95 8.23 -15.56
N ALA A 35 22.55 7.36 -16.38
CA ALA A 35 22.06 7.06 -17.73
C ALA A 35 20.62 6.49 -17.75
N CYS A 36 20.24 5.67 -16.75
CA CYS A 36 18.84 5.36 -16.48
C CYS A 36 18.29 6.41 -15.50
N SER A 37 17.32 7.20 -15.90
CA SER A 37 16.70 8.25 -15.08
C SER A 37 16.00 7.70 -13.84
N ASP A 38 15.62 8.57 -12.91
CA ASP A 38 14.84 8.14 -11.74
C ASP A 38 13.39 7.82 -12.12
N SER A 39 12.82 8.53 -13.10
CA SER A 39 11.49 8.24 -13.65
C SER A 39 11.45 6.86 -14.30
N GLU A 40 12.44 6.52 -15.15
CA GLU A 40 12.55 5.19 -15.74
C GLU A 40 12.67 4.10 -14.67
N LEU A 41 13.54 4.29 -13.68
CA LEU A 41 13.72 3.29 -12.62
C LEU A 41 12.46 3.12 -11.77
N MET A 42 11.79 4.21 -11.39
CA MET A 42 10.53 4.14 -10.63
C MET A 42 9.43 3.48 -11.45
N THR A 43 9.33 3.77 -12.75
CA THR A 43 8.39 3.10 -13.64
C THR A 43 8.66 1.61 -13.72
N MET A 44 9.91 1.21 -13.93
CA MET A 44 10.29 -0.22 -13.93
C MET A 44 9.93 -0.92 -12.62
N VAL A 45 10.10 -0.24 -11.48
CA VAL A 45 9.70 -0.78 -10.18
C VAL A 45 8.19 -0.95 -10.09
N LEU A 46 7.42 0.09 -10.41
CA LEU A 46 5.96 0.10 -10.26
C LEU A 46 5.27 -0.88 -11.21
N VAL A 47 5.68 -0.90 -12.46
CA VAL A 47 5.19 -1.88 -13.44
C VAL A 47 5.56 -3.30 -13.02
N GLY A 48 6.78 -3.51 -12.50
CA GLY A 48 7.21 -4.80 -11.99
C GLY A 48 6.35 -5.30 -10.81
N GLU A 49 5.94 -4.41 -9.91
CA GLU A 49 4.98 -4.77 -8.84
C GLU A 49 3.62 -5.17 -9.44
N CYS A 50 3.14 -4.43 -10.44
CA CYS A 50 1.90 -4.76 -11.14
C CYS A 50 1.96 -6.11 -11.88
N ARG A 51 3.14 -6.53 -12.32
CA ARG A 51 3.36 -7.81 -13.03
C ARG A 51 3.69 -8.96 -12.08
N GLY A 52 3.77 -8.71 -10.77
CA GLY A 52 4.16 -9.73 -9.78
C GLY A 52 5.62 -10.20 -9.89
N TRP A 53 6.52 -9.36 -10.44
CA TRP A 53 7.95 -9.67 -10.50
C TRP A 53 8.60 -9.40 -9.14
N ASP A 54 8.24 -10.20 -8.16
CA ASP A 54 8.57 -9.98 -6.75
C ASP A 54 10.06 -10.17 -6.42
N GLN A 55 10.78 -10.96 -7.21
CA GLN A 55 12.21 -11.15 -7.04
C GLN A 55 13.01 -10.18 -7.89
N GLU A 56 14.07 -9.60 -7.33
CA GLU A 56 14.94 -8.64 -8.05
C GLU A 56 15.61 -9.27 -9.29
N THR A 57 15.88 -10.58 -9.26
CA THR A 57 16.40 -11.33 -10.41
C THR A 57 15.42 -11.34 -11.55
N ASP A 58 14.16 -11.66 -11.25
CA ASP A 58 13.12 -11.82 -12.24
C ASP A 58 12.72 -10.45 -12.81
N LEU A 59 12.63 -9.44 -11.94
CA LEU A 59 12.39 -8.06 -12.34
C LEU A 59 13.45 -7.54 -13.33
N VAL A 60 14.74 -7.71 -13.02
CA VAL A 60 15.81 -7.24 -13.90
C VAL A 60 15.87 -8.06 -15.19
N ALA A 61 15.67 -9.39 -15.13
CA ALA A 61 15.62 -10.24 -16.31
C ALA A 61 14.45 -9.87 -17.24
N ALA A 62 13.26 -9.63 -16.68
CA ALA A 62 12.10 -9.19 -17.44
C ALA A 62 12.39 -7.87 -18.18
N TRP A 63 12.96 -6.88 -17.51
CA TRP A 63 13.31 -5.61 -18.16
C TRP A 63 14.41 -5.75 -19.20
N GLN A 64 15.34 -6.70 -19.03
CA GLN A 64 16.34 -6.98 -20.07
C GLN A 64 15.69 -7.54 -21.36
N ALA A 65 14.57 -8.22 -21.26
CA ALA A 65 13.79 -8.64 -22.41
C ALA A 65 13.01 -7.49 -23.09
N HIS A 66 12.76 -6.40 -22.36
CA HIS A 66 12.01 -5.21 -22.84
C HIS A 66 12.90 -3.98 -23.03
N ARG A 67 14.15 -4.14 -23.50
CA ARG A 67 15.08 -3.02 -23.74
C ARG A 67 14.60 -2.00 -24.76
N ALA A 68 13.66 -2.33 -25.60
CA ALA A 68 13.05 -1.37 -26.52
C ALA A 68 12.34 -0.25 -25.76
N LEU A 69 11.72 -0.56 -24.61
CA LEU A 69 11.05 0.42 -23.76
C LEU A 69 12.03 1.20 -22.86
N PHE A 70 13.00 0.49 -22.26
CA PHE A 70 14.00 1.07 -21.38
C PHE A 70 15.41 0.63 -21.83
N PRO A 71 16.09 1.44 -22.66
CA PRO A 71 17.38 1.03 -23.26
C PRO A 71 18.50 0.80 -22.22
N VAL A 72 18.46 1.53 -21.11
CA VAL A 72 19.47 1.44 -20.05
C VAL A 72 18.88 0.85 -18.79
N ILE A 73 19.17 -0.44 -18.55
CA ILE A 73 18.76 -1.13 -17.34
C ILE A 73 19.97 -1.25 -16.41
N PRO A 74 19.91 -0.68 -15.18
CA PRO A 74 21.01 -0.80 -14.23
C PRO A 74 21.29 -2.26 -13.87
N GLU A 75 22.56 -2.56 -13.59
CA GLU A 75 22.94 -3.83 -12.97
C GLU A 75 22.16 -4.04 -11.66
N ARG A 76 21.80 -5.29 -11.34
CA ARG A 76 20.88 -5.65 -10.25
C ARG A 76 21.23 -5.00 -8.91
N SER A 77 22.50 -4.95 -8.51
CA SER A 77 22.90 -4.36 -7.23
C SER A 77 22.69 -2.84 -7.21
N ARG A 78 22.94 -2.16 -8.35
CA ARG A 78 22.68 -0.73 -8.52
C ARG A 78 21.18 -0.44 -8.56
N PHE A 79 20.41 -1.28 -9.27
CA PHE A 79 18.96 -1.19 -9.34
C PHE A 79 18.35 -1.23 -7.94
N ASN A 80 18.70 -2.26 -7.15
CA ASN A 80 18.20 -2.45 -5.79
C ASN A 80 18.60 -1.29 -4.86
N ARG A 81 19.84 -0.81 -4.93
CA ARG A 81 20.30 0.33 -4.12
C ARG A 81 19.51 1.58 -4.44
N ARG A 82 19.32 1.89 -5.72
CA ARG A 82 18.54 3.07 -6.16
C ARG A 82 17.06 2.94 -5.80
N ARG A 83 16.44 1.76 -6.01
CA ARG A 83 15.07 1.49 -5.59
C ARG A 83 14.87 1.83 -4.11
N ARG A 84 15.76 1.35 -3.24
CA ARG A 84 15.68 1.64 -1.80
C ARG A 84 15.90 3.12 -1.48
N ALA A 85 16.78 3.79 -2.19
CA ALA A 85 17.01 5.23 -2.02
C ALA A 85 15.81 6.07 -2.45
N LEU A 86 15.03 5.62 -3.43
CA LEU A 86 13.86 6.31 -3.97
C LEU A 86 12.54 5.91 -3.29
N GLN A 87 12.56 5.09 -2.23
CA GLN A 87 11.32 4.62 -1.60
C GLN A 87 10.41 5.75 -1.09
N TYR A 88 10.98 6.80 -0.53
CA TYR A 88 10.20 7.96 -0.08
C TYR A 88 9.71 8.81 -1.26
N ALA A 89 10.47 8.86 -2.34
CA ALA A 89 10.04 9.50 -3.57
C ALA A 89 8.77 8.82 -4.13
N LEU A 90 8.72 7.49 -4.15
CA LEU A 90 7.53 6.75 -4.53
C LEU A 90 6.32 7.14 -3.67
N ASN A 91 6.49 7.26 -2.35
CA ASN A 91 5.39 7.71 -1.49
C ASN A 91 5.01 9.18 -1.76
N ASP A 92 5.96 10.04 -2.09
CA ASP A 92 5.65 11.42 -2.46
C ASP A 92 4.87 11.49 -3.77
N LEU A 93 5.17 10.65 -4.80
CA LEU A 93 4.33 10.54 -6.01
C LEU A 93 2.88 10.17 -5.62
N ARG A 94 2.71 9.19 -4.76
CA ARG A 94 1.39 8.82 -4.24
C ARG A 94 0.69 10.00 -3.58
N ARG A 95 1.38 10.76 -2.74
CA ARG A 95 0.83 11.94 -2.05
C ARG A 95 0.43 13.05 -3.02
N VAL A 96 1.19 13.26 -4.09
CA VAL A 96 0.81 14.22 -5.14
C VAL A 96 -0.52 13.80 -5.80
N VAL A 97 -0.67 12.52 -6.11
CA VAL A 97 -1.95 11.99 -6.65
C VAL A 97 -3.10 12.24 -5.67
N LEU A 98 -2.90 11.99 -4.37
CA LEU A 98 -3.93 12.27 -3.36
C LEU A 98 -4.35 13.74 -3.34
N ALA A 99 -3.39 14.65 -3.46
CA ALA A 99 -3.67 16.09 -3.53
C ALA A 99 -4.41 16.48 -4.82
N THR A 100 -4.11 15.82 -5.95
CA THR A 100 -4.73 16.07 -7.26
C THR A 100 -6.16 15.56 -7.34
N LEU A 101 -6.50 14.49 -6.61
CA LEU A 101 -7.81 13.84 -6.68
C LEU A 101 -8.93 14.59 -5.95
N ASP A 102 -8.70 15.80 -5.45
CA ASP A 102 -9.66 16.58 -4.66
C ASP A 102 -10.43 15.72 -3.61
N LEU A 103 -9.66 14.99 -2.80
CA LEU A 103 -10.22 14.15 -1.74
C LEU A 103 -10.84 14.97 -0.60
N ALA A 104 -10.77 16.31 -0.69
CA ALA A 104 -11.43 17.21 0.27
C ALA A 104 -12.96 17.04 0.27
N ALA A 105 -13.56 16.58 -0.83
CA ALA A 105 -14.97 16.22 -0.91
C ALA A 105 -15.28 14.83 -0.34
N ASP A 106 -14.30 13.92 -0.30
CA ASP A 106 -14.47 12.54 0.19
C ASP A 106 -14.03 12.45 1.65
N ARG A 107 -14.86 12.95 2.54
CA ARG A 107 -14.63 12.93 4.01
C ARG A 107 -15.00 11.59 4.64
N GLN A 108 -14.99 10.52 3.88
CA GLN A 108 -15.37 9.19 4.33
C GLN A 108 -14.28 8.18 3.98
N ALA A 109 -13.91 7.37 4.96
CA ALA A 109 -12.88 6.35 4.79
C ALA A 109 -13.23 5.06 5.55
N VAL A 110 -12.53 4.01 5.22
CA VAL A 110 -12.57 2.72 5.92
C VAL A 110 -11.17 2.39 6.39
N ILE A 111 -11.05 1.86 7.61
CA ILE A 111 -9.79 1.38 8.18
C ILE A 111 -9.82 -0.13 8.35
N ASP A 112 -8.73 -0.79 7.98
CA ASP A 112 -8.52 -2.22 8.20
C ASP A 112 -7.03 -2.54 8.21
N SER A 113 -6.67 -3.77 8.60
CA SER A 113 -5.28 -4.24 8.59
C SER A 113 -5.12 -5.53 7.80
N LEU A 114 -3.97 -5.69 7.14
CA LEU A 114 -3.61 -6.93 6.48
C LEU A 114 -2.23 -7.43 6.96
N PRO A 115 -2.02 -8.78 6.96
CA PRO A 115 -0.78 -9.36 7.44
C PRO A 115 0.38 -9.12 6.46
N VAL A 116 1.56 -8.87 7.01
CA VAL A 116 2.83 -8.76 6.26
C VAL A 116 3.85 -9.70 6.90
N PRO A 117 3.81 -11.01 6.59
CA PRO A 117 4.78 -11.95 7.12
C PRO A 117 6.17 -11.68 6.53
N VAL A 118 7.19 -11.74 7.37
CA VAL A 118 8.59 -11.55 6.94
C VAL A 118 9.35 -12.87 6.82
N MET A 119 8.76 -13.93 7.35
CA MET A 119 9.36 -15.26 7.35
C MET A 119 8.27 -16.33 7.50
N ARG A 120 8.47 -17.49 6.89
CA ARG A 120 7.61 -18.65 7.11
C ARG A 120 7.68 -19.08 8.58
N PHE A 121 6.55 -19.32 9.19
CA PHE A 121 6.42 -19.57 10.63
C PHE A 121 7.39 -20.69 11.13
N HIS A 122 7.47 -21.81 10.43
CA HIS A 122 8.32 -22.94 10.82
C HIS A 122 9.82 -22.66 10.72
N LEU A 123 10.25 -21.64 9.99
CA LEU A 123 11.65 -21.26 9.86
C LEU A 123 12.12 -20.29 10.96
N VAL A 124 11.19 -19.68 11.70
CA VAL A 124 11.51 -18.63 12.69
C VAL A 124 12.46 -19.14 13.77
N PRO A 125 12.29 -20.33 14.39
CA PRO A 125 13.17 -20.78 15.48
C PRO A 125 14.63 -21.00 15.08
N GLY A 126 14.89 -21.41 13.85
CA GLY A 126 16.25 -21.82 13.41
C GLY A 126 16.94 -20.83 12.47
N SER A 127 16.31 -19.72 12.08
CA SER A 127 16.88 -18.82 11.10
C SER A 127 17.76 -17.73 11.73
N PRO A 128 18.99 -17.51 11.23
CA PRO A 128 19.84 -16.39 11.65
C PRO A 128 19.21 -15.02 11.44
N SER A 129 18.29 -14.90 10.49
CA SER A 129 17.60 -13.63 10.19
C SER A 129 16.54 -13.25 11.23
N THR A 130 16.13 -14.17 12.10
CA THR A 130 15.08 -13.94 13.10
C THR A 130 15.46 -12.83 14.09
N SER A 131 16.73 -12.80 14.55
CA SER A 131 17.21 -11.77 15.49
C SER A 131 17.14 -10.37 14.87
N ALA A 132 17.54 -10.22 13.60
CA ALA A 132 17.48 -8.94 12.91
C ALA A 132 16.04 -8.47 12.72
N TRP A 133 15.11 -9.37 12.38
CA TRP A 133 13.69 -9.04 12.26
C TRP A 133 13.05 -8.68 13.60
N ARG A 134 13.40 -9.40 14.68
CA ARG A 134 12.94 -9.05 16.05
C ARG A 134 13.47 -7.69 16.48
N ALA A 135 14.75 -7.40 16.23
CA ALA A 135 15.35 -6.11 16.52
C ALA A 135 14.67 -4.96 15.74
N ALA A 136 14.12 -5.27 14.57
CA ALA A 136 13.32 -4.33 13.78
C ALA A 136 11.83 -4.29 14.15
N GLY A 137 11.41 -4.98 15.23
CA GLY A 137 10.05 -4.97 15.75
C GLY A 137 9.13 -6.07 15.23
N ALA A 138 9.61 -7.00 14.40
CA ALA A 138 8.76 -8.11 13.96
C ALA A 138 8.36 -9.02 15.11
N ALA A 139 7.09 -9.38 15.18
CA ALA A 139 6.52 -10.18 16.26
C ALA A 139 5.58 -11.27 15.71
N PHE A 140 5.25 -12.23 16.58
CA PHE A 140 4.20 -13.20 16.29
C PHE A 140 2.83 -12.57 16.49
N GLY A 141 1.95 -12.70 15.50
CA GLY A 141 0.58 -12.22 15.57
C GLY A 141 -0.41 -13.23 14.98
N LYS A 142 -1.63 -13.24 15.50
CA LYS A 142 -2.72 -14.06 14.97
C LYS A 142 -3.48 -13.32 13.89
N VAL A 143 -3.71 -13.98 12.77
CA VAL A 143 -4.57 -13.54 11.67
C VAL A 143 -5.87 -14.29 11.78
N CYS A 144 -6.88 -13.67 12.42
CA CYS A 144 -8.15 -14.34 12.74
C CYS A 144 -8.89 -14.81 11.48
N SER A 145 -8.91 -14.02 10.41
CA SER A 145 -9.55 -14.34 9.14
C SER A 145 -8.97 -15.59 8.47
N LYS A 146 -7.67 -15.81 8.60
CA LYS A 146 -6.95 -16.97 8.02
C LYS A 146 -6.68 -18.09 9.01
N LYS A 147 -7.11 -17.93 10.28
CA LYS A 147 -6.85 -18.89 11.38
C LYS A 147 -5.39 -19.33 11.49
N GLN A 148 -4.46 -18.41 11.21
CA GLN A 148 -3.02 -18.71 11.22
C GLN A 148 -2.24 -17.70 12.08
N THR A 149 -1.06 -18.12 12.52
CA THR A 149 -0.08 -17.24 13.17
C THR A 149 1.00 -16.87 12.17
N ILE A 150 1.32 -15.59 12.09
CA ILE A 150 2.42 -15.07 11.29
C ILE A 150 3.54 -14.56 12.19
N PHE A 151 4.75 -14.45 11.62
CA PHE A 151 5.85 -13.68 12.20
C PHE A 151 6.16 -12.52 11.25
N GLY A 152 5.98 -11.29 11.75
CA GLY A 152 6.15 -10.08 10.93
C GLY A 152 5.37 -8.90 11.47
N TYR A 153 4.63 -8.27 10.59
CA TYR A 153 3.92 -7.01 10.82
C TYR A 153 2.45 -7.11 10.37
N LYS A 154 1.67 -6.11 10.75
CA LYS A 154 0.38 -5.76 10.14
C LYS A 154 0.51 -4.41 9.45
N LEU A 155 0.01 -4.32 8.23
CA LEU A 155 -0.13 -3.08 7.47
C LEU A 155 -1.56 -2.56 7.68
N HIS A 156 -1.69 -1.47 8.41
CA HIS A 156 -2.96 -0.78 8.60
C HIS A 156 -3.16 0.19 7.46
N LEU A 157 -4.34 0.18 6.86
CA LEU A 157 -4.70 1.01 5.72
C LEU A 157 -5.90 1.87 6.06
N LEU A 158 -5.82 3.14 5.69
CA LEU A 158 -6.94 4.06 5.64
C LEU A 158 -7.27 4.31 4.17
N VAL A 159 -8.48 3.93 3.75
CA VAL A 159 -8.89 3.93 2.33
C VAL A 159 -10.18 4.73 2.18
N THR A 160 -10.27 5.63 1.19
CA THR A 160 -11.53 6.34 0.87
C THR A 160 -12.60 5.36 0.39
N LEU A 161 -13.87 5.78 0.39
CA LEU A 161 -14.94 5.00 -0.24
C LEU A 161 -14.74 4.85 -1.77
N GLY A 162 -13.91 5.70 -2.37
CA GLY A 162 -13.45 5.57 -3.75
C GLY A 162 -12.28 4.59 -3.94
N GLY A 163 -11.85 3.85 -2.90
CA GLY A 163 -10.79 2.84 -2.97
C GLY A 163 -9.36 3.39 -3.06
N VAL A 164 -9.17 4.68 -2.76
CA VAL A 164 -7.84 5.31 -2.76
C VAL A 164 -7.21 5.20 -1.37
N ILE A 165 -5.98 4.72 -1.29
CA ILE A 165 -5.23 4.60 -0.04
C ILE A 165 -4.80 5.99 0.41
N LEU A 166 -5.46 6.54 1.43
CA LEU A 166 -5.15 7.84 2.02
C LEU A 166 -3.85 7.80 2.81
N ASP A 167 -3.78 6.87 3.75
CA ASP A 167 -2.64 6.73 4.64
C ASP A 167 -2.47 5.28 5.09
N PHE A 168 -1.33 4.97 5.69
CA PHE A 168 -1.03 3.63 6.17
C PHE A 168 0.02 3.66 7.28
N ALA A 169 -0.01 2.61 8.12
CA ALA A 169 0.97 2.37 9.15
C ALA A 169 1.40 0.90 9.16
N LEU A 170 2.68 0.64 9.43
CA LEU A 170 3.20 -0.70 9.61
C LEU A 170 3.54 -0.91 11.08
N ALA A 171 2.89 -1.87 11.72
CA ALA A 171 3.08 -2.17 13.15
C ALA A 171 3.45 -3.64 13.36
N PRO A 172 4.11 -4.01 14.48
CA PRO A 172 4.34 -5.40 14.87
C PRO A 172 3.05 -6.22 14.83
N ALA A 173 3.13 -7.48 14.39
CA ALA A 173 1.93 -8.31 14.18
C ALA A 173 1.12 -8.59 15.46
N ASN A 174 1.71 -8.40 16.64
CA ASN A 174 1.03 -8.54 17.93
C ASN A 174 0.36 -7.24 18.44
N GLU A 175 0.60 -6.11 17.80
CA GLU A 175 -0.03 -4.85 18.21
C GLU A 175 -1.55 -4.90 17.97
N HIS A 176 -2.29 -4.24 18.86
CA HIS A 176 -3.73 -4.13 18.74
C HIS A 176 -4.13 -3.18 17.61
N ASP A 177 -5.04 -3.61 16.76
CA ASP A 177 -5.51 -2.81 15.62
C ASP A 177 -6.06 -1.44 16.06
N LEU A 178 -6.75 -1.40 17.21
CA LEU A 178 -7.25 -0.14 17.78
C LEU A 178 -6.14 0.86 18.13
N THR A 179 -5.03 0.39 18.72
CA THR A 179 -3.91 1.27 19.10
C THR A 179 -3.30 1.92 17.87
N VAL A 180 -2.91 1.10 16.90
CA VAL A 180 -2.30 1.59 15.65
C VAL A 180 -3.28 2.43 14.84
N GLY A 181 -4.55 2.00 14.79
CA GLY A 181 -5.61 2.76 14.12
C GLY A 181 -5.83 4.13 14.75
N ALA A 182 -5.82 4.23 16.09
CA ALA A 182 -5.96 5.51 16.77
C ALA A 182 -4.83 6.48 16.43
N GLU A 183 -3.57 5.99 16.40
CA GLU A 183 -2.40 6.80 16.01
C GLU A 183 -2.52 7.28 14.55
N LEU A 184 -2.91 6.37 13.63
CA LEU A 184 -3.09 6.69 12.21
C LEU A 184 -4.20 7.74 12.02
N LEU A 185 -5.30 7.62 12.76
CA LEU A 185 -6.45 8.51 12.68
C LEU A 185 -6.23 9.85 13.36
N ALA A 186 -5.40 9.94 14.39
CA ALA A 186 -5.05 11.19 15.05
C ALA A 186 -4.33 12.18 14.11
N ALA A 187 -3.69 11.68 13.05
CA ALA A 187 -3.07 12.50 12.01
C ALA A 187 -4.06 13.04 10.97
N GLN A 188 -5.29 12.55 10.94
CA GLN A 188 -6.35 12.98 10.03
C GLN A 188 -7.16 14.16 10.60
N ARG A 189 -8.00 14.77 9.77
CA ARG A 189 -8.90 15.87 10.17
C ARG A 189 -10.28 15.72 9.52
N ASP A 190 -11.32 15.96 10.29
CA ASP A 190 -12.73 16.05 9.84
C ASP A 190 -13.16 14.86 8.96
N LEU A 191 -12.86 13.63 9.39
CA LEU A 191 -13.07 12.41 8.62
C LEU A 191 -14.04 11.45 9.33
N LEU A 192 -15.02 10.93 8.61
CA LEU A 192 -15.82 9.79 9.05
C LEU A 192 -15.12 8.50 8.67
N VAL A 193 -14.78 7.67 9.64
CA VAL A 193 -14.03 6.43 9.43
C VAL A 193 -14.83 5.23 9.90
N LEU A 194 -14.99 4.25 9.03
CA LEU A 194 -15.59 2.96 9.34
C LEU A 194 -14.50 1.94 9.67
N GLY A 195 -14.61 1.30 10.82
CA GLY A 195 -13.71 0.21 11.24
C GLY A 195 -14.47 -1.09 11.48
N ASP A 196 -13.75 -2.19 11.56
CA ASP A 196 -14.31 -3.44 12.03
C ASP A 196 -14.50 -3.44 13.57
N LYS A 197 -14.97 -4.57 14.12
CA LYS A 197 -15.19 -4.72 15.57
C LYS A 197 -13.90 -4.61 16.41
N ALA A 198 -12.72 -4.76 15.81
CA ALA A 198 -11.43 -4.60 16.48
C ALA A 198 -11.15 -3.12 16.81
N TYR A 199 -11.71 -2.19 16.04
CA TYR A 199 -11.59 -0.75 16.26
C TYR A 199 -12.67 -0.16 17.19
N TYR A 200 -13.54 -0.99 17.77
CA TYR A 200 -14.61 -0.51 18.65
C TYR A 200 -14.08 -0.09 20.02
N SER A 201 -14.14 1.23 20.31
CA SER A 201 -13.88 1.82 21.63
C SER A 201 -14.56 3.20 21.72
N ALA A 202 -15.50 3.34 22.62
CA ALA A 202 -16.20 4.62 22.84
C ALA A 202 -15.21 5.72 23.32
N ALA A 203 -14.26 5.38 24.17
CA ALA A 203 -13.28 6.32 24.69
C ALA A 203 -12.34 6.83 23.58
N VAL A 204 -11.82 5.94 22.73
CA VAL A 204 -10.98 6.32 21.59
C VAL A 204 -11.75 7.13 20.57
N ALA A 205 -12.99 6.73 20.26
CA ALA A 205 -13.83 7.49 19.33
C ALA A 205 -14.13 8.91 19.84
N ALA A 206 -14.41 9.08 21.12
CA ALA A 206 -14.62 10.38 21.74
C ALA A 206 -13.35 11.26 21.70
N ALA A 207 -12.18 10.70 22.00
CA ALA A 207 -10.90 11.42 21.95
C ALA A 207 -10.58 11.88 20.51
N LEU A 208 -10.67 10.98 19.51
CA LEU A 208 -10.44 11.30 18.09
C LEU A 208 -11.40 12.40 17.59
N HIS A 209 -12.66 12.34 18.01
CA HIS A 209 -13.63 13.37 17.65
C HIS A 209 -13.26 14.74 18.25
N ALA A 210 -12.92 14.77 19.54
CA ALA A 210 -12.58 16.02 20.23
C ALA A 210 -11.28 16.65 19.71
N GLU A 211 -10.25 15.84 19.41
CA GLU A 211 -8.91 16.33 19.07
C GLU A 211 -8.72 16.57 17.56
N ALA A 212 -9.38 15.80 16.73
CA ALA A 212 -9.14 15.79 15.28
C ALA A 212 -10.42 15.92 14.42
N GLY A 213 -11.61 16.01 15.01
CA GLY A 213 -12.87 15.98 14.28
C GLY A 213 -13.15 14.63 13.59
N VAL A 214 -12.37 13.58 13.93
CA VAL A 214 -12.51 12.25 13.31
C VAL A 214 -13.60 11.47 14.00
N THR A 215 -14.63 11.08 13.26
CA THR A 215 -15.73 10.22 13.75
C THR A 215 -15.41 8.77 13.42
N LEU A 216 -14.92 8.01 14.39
CA LEU A 216 -14.66 6.57 14.23
C LEU A 216 -15.94 5.79 14.54
N PHE A 217 -16.48 5.10 13.52
CA PHE A 217 -17.66 4.27 13.63
C PHE A 217 -17.30 2.80 13.39
N ALA A 218 -17.35 2.00 14.45
CA ALA A 218 -17.14 0.56 14.40
C ALA A 218 -18.35 -0.18 15.00
N LEU A 219 -18.65 -1.36 14.45
CA LEU A 219 -19.77 -2.14 14.95
C LEU A 219 -19.48 -2.69 16.37
N PRO A 220 -20.46 -2.67 17.28
CA PRO A 220 -20.30 -3.26 18.59
C PRO A 220 -20.10 -4.78 18.47
N ARG A 221 -19.41 -5.35 19.46
CA ARG A 221 -19.25 -6.81 19.54
C ARG A 221 -20.60 -7.45 19.94
N ALA A 222 -20.82 -8.71 19.54
CA ALA A 222 -22.09 -9.43 19.78
C ALA A 222 -22.48 -9.54 21.26
N ASN A 223 -21.50 -9.46 22.19
CA ASN A 223 -21.73 -9.52 23.63
C ASN A 223 -22.05 -8.15 24.27
N GLN A 224 -22.15 -7.08 23.48
CA GLN A 224 -22.49 -5.74 24.00
C GLN A 224 -24.00 -5.53 24.01
N ARG A 225 -24.48 -4.79 25.04
CA ARG A 225 -25.91 -4.53 25.22
C ARG A 225 -26.52 -3.67 24.12
N ALA A 226 -25.79 -2.66 23.65
CA ALA A 226 -26.24 -1.78 22.59
C ALA A 226 -25.95 -2.42 21.22
N GLN A 227 -27.00 -2.85 20.54
CA GLN A 227 -26.94 -3.33 19.17
C GLN A 227 -27.51 -2.25 18.24
N LEU A 228 -26.95 -2.17 17.03
CA LEU A 228 -27.38 -1.21 16.02
C LEU A 228 -28.54 -1.76 15.19
N PRO A 229 -29.40 -0.88 14.63
CA PRO A 229 -30.45 -1.29 13.70
C PRO A 229 -29.87 -2.08 12.51
N PRO A 230 -30.58 -3.12 12.02
CA PRO A 230 -30.10 -3.94 10.91
C PRO A 230 -29.73 -3.16 9.65
N ALA A 231 -30.46 -2.09 9.35
CA ALA A 231 -30.16 -1.21 8.21
C ALA A 231 -28.80 -0.51 8.32
N VAL A 232 -28.42 -0.08 9.53
CA VAL A 232 -27.10 0.54 9.79
C VAL A 232 -25.99 -0.49 9.66
N VAL A 233 -26.22 -1.70 10.16
CA VAL A 233 -25.26 -2.80 10.02
C VAL A 233 -25.06 -3.15 8.54
N ALA A 234 -26.13 -3.25 7.76
CA ALA A 234 -26.07 -3.54 6.33
C ALA A 234 -25.31 -2.46 5.56
N LEU A 235 -25.56 -1.17 5.85
CA LEU A 235 -24.85 -0.04 5.24
C LEU A 235 -23.36 -0.08 5.59
N HIS A 236 -23.01 -0.27 6.85
CA HIS A 236 -21.62 -0.40 7.30
C HIS A 236 -20.89 -1.55 6.59
N THR A 237 -21.54 -2.73 6.49
CA THR A 237 -20.99 -3.90 5.81
C THR A 237 -20.74 -3.61 4.32
N ARG A 238 -21.72 -2.97 3.65
CA ARG A 238 -21.57 -2.58 2.23
C ARG A 238 -20.38 -1.63 2.00
N TRP A 239 -20.19 -0.65 2.84
CA TRP A 239 -19.09 0.30 2.69
C TRP A 239 -17.73 -0.35 2.98
N ARG A 240 -17.68 -1.29 3.92
CA ARG A 240 -16.45 -2.05 4.19
C ARG A 240 -16.00 -2.95 3.03
N GLN A 241 -16.87 -3.33 2.12
CA GLN A 241 -16.47 -4.10 0.93
C GLN A 241 -15.39 -3.40 0.10
N ILE A 242 -15.33 -2.06 0.15
CA ILE A 242 -14.29 -1.30 -0.56
C ILE A 242 -12.89 -1.66 -0.04
N ILE A 243 -12.68 -1.64 1.29
CA ILE A 243 -11.37 -1.95 1.83
C ILE A 243 -11.02 -3.45 1.66
N GLU A 244 -12.03 -4.32 1.69
CA GLU A 244 -11.83 -5.75 1.39
C GLU A 244 -11.33 -5.94 -0.05
N THR A 245 -11.91 -5.20 -1.01
CA THR A 245 -11.45 -5.17 -2.40
C THR A 245 -10.01 -4.67 -2.51
N VAL A 246 -9.66 -3.57 -1.85
CA VAL A 246 -8.29 -3.02 -1.85
C VAL A 246 -7.32 -4.00 -1.19
N ASN A 247 -7.68 -4.59 -0.05
CA ASN A 247 -6.87 -5.60 0.62
C ASN A 247 -6.63 -6.83 -0.27
N GLN A 248 -7.68 -7.30 -0.96
CA GLN A 248 -7.56 -8.40 -1.92
C GLN A 248 -6.62 -8.05 -3.08
N GLN A 249 -6.73 -6.86 -3.65
CA GLN A 249 -5.83 -6.41 -4.72
C GLN A 249 -4.37 -6.34 -4.24
N LEU A 250 -4.14 -5.80 -3.05
CA LEU A 250 -2.81 -5.74 -2.45
C LEU A 250 -2.23 -7.14 -2.18
N SER A 251 -3.05 -8.08 -1.73
CA SER A 251 -2.61 -9.45 -1.42
C SER A 251 -2.43 -10.31 -2.66
N GLU A 252 -3.40 -10.31 -3.59
CA GLU A 252 -3.45 -11.25 -4.72
C GLU A 252 -2.79 -10.71 -5.98
N GLN A 253 -2.83 -9.40 -6.22
CA GLN A 253 -2.30 -8.80 -7.44
C GLN A 253 -0.94 -8.15 -7.21
N LEU A 254 -0.75 -7.49 -6.07
CA LEU A 254 0.49 -6.84 -5.72
C LEU A 254 1.34 -7.63 -4.70
N HIS A 255 0.89 -8.81 -4.30
CA HIS A 255 1.62 -9.77 -3.47
C HIS A 255 2.23 -9.15 -2.19
N VAL A 256 1.48 -8.30 -1.46
CA VAL A 256 1.97 -7.66 -0.24
C VAL A 256 2.37 -8.69 0.83
N GLU A 257 1.69 -9.82 0.88
CA GLU A 257 1.97 -10.91 1.81
C GLU A 257 3.19 -11.77 1.39
N VAL A 258 3.63 -11.68 0.12
CA VAL A 258 4.80 -12.40 -0.40
C VAL A 258 6.02 -11.51 -0.29
N ASN A 259 6.78 -11.67 0.81
CA ASN A 259 7.90 -10.80 1.10
C ASN A 259 9.24 -11.52 0.88
N HIS A 260 10.07 -10.98 -0.01
CA HIS A 260 11.43 -11.41 -0.25
C HIS A 260 12.50 -10.47 0.35
N ALA A 261 12.09 -9.43 1.10
CA ALA A 261 13.01 -8.53 1.78
C ALA A 261 13.76 -9.26 2.90
N LYS A 262 15.04 -8.94 3.06
CA LYS A 262 15.89 -9.49 4.11
C LYS A 262 16.15 -8.47 5.24
N THR A 263 15.64 -7.25 5.12
CA THR A 263 15.81 -6.17 6.08
C THR A 263 14.53 -5.35 6.15
N PHE A 264 14.30 -4.69 7.28
CA PHE A 264 13.16 -3.78 7.46
C PHE A 264 13.15 -2.65 6.41
N TRP A 265 14.32 -2.09 6.11
CA TRP A 265 14.48 -1.07 5.06
C TRP A 265 14.07 -1.58 3.67
N GLY A 266 14.43 -2.81 3.36
CA GLY A 266 14.01 -3.47 2.12
C GLY A 266 12.52 -3.77 2.08
N LEU A 267 11.91 -4.12 3.23
CA LEU A 267 10.47 -4.29 3.35
C LEU A 267 9.74 -2.96 3.10
N GLY A 268 10.19 -1.86 3.74
CA GLY A 268 9.64 -0.53 3.53
C GLY A 268 9.65 -0.13 2.04
N ALA A 269 10.78 -0.33 1.35
CA ALA A 269 10.88 -0.02 -0.08
C ALA A 269 9.88 -0.81 -0.93
N ARG A 270 9.62 -2.08 -0.60
CA ARG A 270 8.62 -2.90 -1.29
C ARG A 270 7.20 -2.44 -0.99
N LEU A 271 6.88 -2.13 0.25
CA LEU A 271 5.56 -1.64 0.62
C LEU A 271 5.25 -0.30 -0.06
N TYR A 272 6.18 0.65 -0.02
CA TYR A 272 6.01 1.92 -0.73
C TYR A 272 5.79 1.70 -2.23
N SER A 273 6.55 0.78 -2.87
CA SER A 273 6.35 0.46 -4.29
C SER A 273 4.95 -0.09 -4.57
N LYS A 274 4.48 -1.05 -3.78
CA LYS A 274 3.18 -1.71 -3.97
C LYS A 274 2.01 -0.75 -3.72
N LEU A 275 2.06 0.03 -2.64
CA LEU A 275 1.01 1.00 -2.33
C LEU A 275 0.97 2.13 -3.36
N THR A 276 2.12 2.59 -3.86
CA THR A 276 2.18 3.57 -4.93
C THR A 276 1.67 2.99 -6.24
N ALA A 277 2.06 1.76 -6.60
CA ALA A 277 1.57 1.08 -7.81
C ALA A 277 0.04 0.96 -7.79
N HIS A 278 -0.55 0.53 -6.67
CA HIS A 278 -2.00 0.49 -6.50
C HIS A 278 -2.64 1.87 -6.76
N THR A 279 -2.15 2.90 -6.05
CA THR A 279 -2.71 4.27 -6.16
C THR A 279 -2.60 4.81 -7.59
N LEU A 280 -1.44 4.62 -8.26
CA LEU A 280 -1.25 5.09 -9.63
C LEU A 280 -2.13 4.32 -10.63
N CYS A 281 -2.34 3.03 -10.44
CA CYS A 281 -3.27 2.25 -11.28
C CYS A 281 -4.72 2.75 -11.14
N VAL A 282 -5.18 3.01 -9.92
CA VAL A 282 -6.51 3.59 -9.67
C VAL A 282 -6.61 4.98 -10.32
N TYR A 283 -5.59 5.81 -10.15
CA TYR A 283 -5.54 7.14 -10.75
C TYR A 283 -5.52 7.10 -12.27
N LEU A 284 -4.73 6.21 -12.86
CA LEU A 284 -4.67 6.01 -14.31
C LEU A 284 -6.02 5.59 -14.88
N ASN A 285 -6.73 4.66 -14.22
CA ASN A 285 -8.09 4.29 -14.61
C ASN A 285 -9.05 5.48 -14.60
N ARG A 286 -8.95 6.36 -13.59
CA ARG A 286 -9.74 7.60 -13.53
C ARG A 286 -9.40 8.56 -14.67
N LEU A 287 -8.11 8.77 -14.96
CA LEU A 287 -7.67 9.61 -16.10
C LEU A 287 -8.18 9.09 -17.43
N LEU A 288 -8.28 7.77 -17.57
CA LEU A 288 -8.84 7.11 -18.77
C LEU A 288 -10.37 7.10 -18.82
N GLY A 289 -11.04 7.70 -17.83
CA GLY A 289 -12.51 7.75 -17.74
C GLY A 289 -13.16 6.38 -17.56
N ARG A 290 -12.46 5.39 -17.01
CA ARG A 290 -13.03 4.06 -16.78
C ARG A 290 -14.07 4.11 -15.66
N PRO A 291 -15.30 3.59 -15.87
CA PRO A 291 -16.33 3.57 -14.82
C PRO A 291 -15.88 2.69 -13.64
N ASP A 292 -15.21 1.57 -13.91
CA ASP A 292 -14.69 0.63 -12.94
C ASP A 292 -13.23 0.92 -12.60
N TYR A 293 -12.94 2.15 -12.16
CA TYR A 293 -11.55 2.61 -11.91
C TYR A 293 -10.79 1.80 -10.84
N LEU A 294 -11.49 1.06 -9.97
CA LEU A 294 -10.90 0.11 -9.02
C LEU A 294 -10.47 -1.20 -9.69
N GLN A 295 -10.89 -1.49 -10.90
CA GLN A 295 -10.49 -2.68 -11.65
C GLN A 295 -9.05 -2.51 -12.19
N ILE A 296 -8.06 -2.56 -11.32
CA ILE A 296 -6.65 -2.38 -11.71
C ILE A 296 -6.09 -3.57 -12.50
N LYS A 297 -6.67 -4.77 -12.32
CA LYS A 297 -6.25 -5.98 -13.02
C LYS A 297 -6.24 -5.85 -14.54
N GLY A 298 -7.20 -5.14 -15.10
CA GLY A 298 -7.32 -4.93 -16.56
C GLY A 298 -6.28 -3.97 -17.16
N LEU A 299 -5.39 -3.36 -16.37
CA LEU A 299 -4.36 -2.46 -16.88
C LEU A 299 -3.09 -3.19 -17.33
N ALA A 300 -2.52 -3.98 -16.43
CA ALA A 300 -1.18 -4.55 -16.58
C ALA A 300 -1.17 -6.07 -16.61
N PHE A 301 -2.29 -6.69 -16.27
CA PHE A 301 -2.38 -8.12 -15.99
C PHE A 301 -3.13 -8.90 -17.09
N ALA A 302 -3.61 -8.22 -18.12
CA ALA A 302 -4.10 -8.90 -19.32
C ALA A 302 -2.92 -9.59 -20.03
N ASN A 303 -2.99 -10.90 -20.15
CA ASN A 303 -2.06 -11.70 -20.97
C ASN A 303 -2.43 -11.51 -22.44
#